data_8ad36b5ae80e3d055a764aba60b5723e
#
_entry.id   8ad36b5ae80e3d055a764aba60b5723e
#
_cell.length_a   1.000
_cell.length_b   1.000
_cell.length_c   1.000
_cell.angle_alpha   90.00
_cell.angle_beta   90.00
_cell.angle_gamma   90.00
#
_symmetry.space_group_name_H-M   'P 1'
#
loop_
_entity.id
_entity.type
_entity.pdbx_description
1 polymer ?
#
loop_
_entity_poly.entity_id
_entity_poly.type
_entity_poly.pdbx_seq_one_letter_code
_entity_poly.pdbx_strand_id
1 'polypeptide(L)'
;LLLKALQNGHRGLFVRAQDLFDDMYASLADRSSRKLIDRLARVDVLVVDEMGYLNLKPEQTNIFFKLMEERYRRRSTIITTNLEYDEWHNFLGNKALVDALLSRLRHQCHTVRIEGPSLRDPQG
;
A
#
# COMPACT_ATOMS: atom_id res chain seq x y z
N LEU A 1 10.72 12.34 0.51
CA LEU A 1 9.76 12.32 1.60
C LEU A 1 10.17 11.34 2.69
N LEU A 2 10.46 10.08 2.28
CA LEU A 2 10.94 9.07 3.22
C LEU A 2 12.26 9.50 3.84
N LEU A 3 13.18 10.02 3.05
CA LEU A 3 14.47 10.46 3.54
C LEU A 3 14.31 11.54 4.60
N LYS A 4 13.41 12.50 4.35
CA LYS A 4 13.17 13.57 5.33
C LYS A 4 12.60 13.03 6.63
N ALA A 5 11.69 12.06 6.55
CA ALA A 5 11.14 11.42 7.74
C ALA A 5 12.24 10.71 8.55
N LEU A 6 13.14 10.02 7.87
CA LEU A 6 14.25 9.34 8.53
C LEU A 6 15.20 10.35 9.18
N GLN A 7 15.46 11.47 8.52
CA GLN A 7 16.32 12.51 9.08
C GLN A 7 15.73 13.13 10.35
N ASN A 8 14.41 13.10 10.48
CA ASN A 8 13.73 13.62 11.65
C ASN A 8 13.51 12.57 12.75
N GLY A 9 14.18 11.42 12.62
CA GLY A 9 14.10 10.38 13.63
C GLY A 9 12.90 9.45 13.50
N HIS A 10 12.11 9.58 12.46
CA HIS A 10 10.99 8.69 12.21
C HIS A 10 11.46 7.39 11.58
N ARG A 11 10.75 6.31 11.90
CA ARG A 11 11.04 5.01 11.29
C ARG A 11 10.25 4.85 10.00
N GLY A 12 10.97 4.54 8.93
CA GLY A 12 10.35 4.32 7.64
C GLY A 12 10.65 2.93 7.12
N LEU A 13 9.74 2.42 6.30
CA LEU A 13 9.91 1.14 5.63
C LEU A 13 9.46 1.30 4.18
N PHE A 14 10.33 0.89 3.28
CA PHE A 14 10.04 0.84 1.84
C PHE A 14 9.87 -0.62 1.46
N VAL A 15 8.75 -0.96 0.83
CA VAL A 15 8.48 -2.33 0.41
C VAL A 15 7.77 -2.30 -0.94
N ARG A 16 8.11 -3.24 -1.80
CA ARG A 16 7.36 -3.41 -3.05
C ARG A 16 6.05 -4.12 -2.77
N ALA A 17 5.02 -3.73 -3.50
CA ALA A 17 3.70 -4.34 -3.30
C ALA A 17 3.75 -5.86 -3.47
N GLN A 18 4.46 -6.34 -4.48
CA GLN A 18 4.58 -7.80 -4.70
C GLN A 18 5.14 -8.49 -3.45
N ASP A 19 6.21 -7.95 -2.89
CA ASP A 19 6.85 -8.55 -1.71
C ASP A 19 5.94 -8.48 -0.49
N LEU A 20 5.23 -7.36 -0.34
CA LEU A 20 4.29 -7.20 0.76
C LEU A 20 3.18 -8.25 0.70
N PHE A 21 2.58 -8.43 -0.47
CA PHE A 21 1.51 -9.41 -0.62
C PHE A 21 2.02 -10.84 -0.51
N ASP A 22 3.26 -11.10 -0.93
CA ASP A 22 3.88 -12.41 -0.73
C ASP A 22 4.07 -12.71 0.75
N ASP A 23 4.51 -11.72 1.53
CA ASP A 23 4.64 -11.87 2.98
C ASP A 23 3.28 -12.09 3.64
N MET A 24 2.25 -11.40 3.16
CA MET A 24 0.90 -11.61 3.66
C MET A 24 0.41 -13.03 3.39
N TYR A 25 0.71 -13.55 2.20
CA TYR A 25 0.34 -14.91 1.86
C TYR A 25 1.06 -15.92 2.75
N ALA A 26 2.36 -15.73 2.93
CA ALA A 26 3.16 -16.61 3.78
C ALA A 26 2.67 -16.60 5.22
N SER A 27 2.21 -15.45 5.71
CA SER A 27 1.72 -15.31 7.08
C SER A 27 0.43 -16.11 7.36
N LEU A 28 -0.29 -16.48 6.32
CA LEU A 28 -1.48 -17.30 6.49
C LEU A 28 -1.12 -18.72 6.90
N ALA A 29 -0.02 -19.26 6.34
CA ALA A 29 0.38 -20.64 6.58
C ALA A 29 0.82 -20.86 8.03
N ASP A 30 1.52 -19.90 8.64
CA ASP A 30 2.04 -20.04 10.01
C ASP A 30 1.26 -19.19 11.02
N ARG A 31 0.12 -18.64 10.61
CA ARG A 31 -0.77 -17.85 11.46
C ARG A 31 -0.10 -16.61 12.06
N SER A 32 0.83 -16.01 11.33
CA SER A 32 1.55 -14.83 11.80
C SER A 32 0.99 -13.53 11.23
N SER A 33 -0.19 -13.56 10.61
CA SER A 33 -0.78 -12.37 9.98
C SER A 33 -0.96 -11.22 10.98
N ARG A 34 -1.39 -11.52 12.20
CA ARG A 34 -1.57 -10.47 13.21
C ARG A 34 -0.24 -9.81 13.56
N LYS A 35 0.82 -10.60 13.69
CA LYS A 35 2.16 -10.06 13.98
C LYS A 35 2.67 -9.21 12.83
N LEU A 36 2.43 -9.64 11.60
CA LEU A 36 2.82 -8.89 10.41
C LEU A 36 2.11 -7.53 10.38
N ILE A 37 0.79 -7.53 10.58
CA ILE A 37 0.01 -6.31 10.61
C ILE A 37 0.51 -5.37 11.72
N ASP A 38 0.72 -5.90 12.92
CA ASP A 38 1.18 -5.10 14.05
C ASP A 38 2.52 -4.44 13.76
N ARG A 39 3.45 -5.18 13.17
CA ARG A 39 4.76 -4.66 12.83
C ARG A 39 4.65 -3.53 11.80
N LEU A 40 3.87 -3.75 10.74
CA LEU A 40 3.73 -2.78 9.68
C LEU A 40 2.90 -1.57 10.12
N ALA A 41 1.95 -1.76 11.03
CA ALA A 41 1.13 -0.67 11.53
C ALA A 41 1.93 0.31 12.40
N ARG A 42 3.04 -0.12 12.99
CA ARG A 42 3.87 0.71 13.86
C ARG A 42 4.88 1.57 13.12
N VAL A 43 5.12 1.28 11.87
CA VAL A 43 6.10 2.05 11.08
C VAL A 43 5.53 3.45 10.83
N ASP A 44 6.35 4.47 11.09
CA ASP A 44 5.89 5.85 10.97
C ASP A 44 5.54 6.21 9.52
N VAL A 45 6.38 5.81 8.59
CA VAL A 45 6.15 6.02 7.17
C VAL A 45 6.30 4.69 6.45
N LEU A 46 5.23 4.23 5.82
CA LEU A 46 5.23 3.02 5.02
C LEU A 46 5.09 3.40 3.55
N VAL A 47 6.05 2.99 2.75
CA VAL A 47 6.00 3.19 1.30
C VAL A 47 5.77 1.84 0.64
N VAL A 48 4.61 1.72 -0.02
CA VAL A 48 4.28 0.53 -0.82
C VAL A 48 4.48 0.91 -2.28
N ASP A 49 5.55 0.38 -2.86
CA ASP A 49 5.97 0.75 -4.20
C ASP A 49 5.49 -0.23 -5.25
N GLU A 50 5.24 0.29 -6.42
CA GLU A 50 4.85 -0.50 -7.59
C GLU A 50 3.55 -1.29 -7.39
N MET A 51 2.56 -0.65 -6.76
CA MET A 51 1.23 -1.25 -6.67
C MET A 51 0.63 -1.34 -8.08
N GLY A 52 0.39 -2.56 -8.54
CA GLY A 52 -0.10 -2.79 -9.89
C GLY A 52 -0.98 -4.01 -9.93
N TYR A 53 -1.16 -4.54 -11.13
CA TYR A 53 -1.95 -5.76 -11.28
C TYR A 53 -1.18 -6.94 -10.70
N LEU A 54 -1.69 -7.47 -9.61
CA LEU A 54 -1.15 -8.63 -8.92
C LEU A 54 -2.23 -9.68 -8.86
N ASN A 55 -1.80 -10.94 -8.89
CA ASN A 55 -2.74 -12.05 -8.83
C ASN A 55 -2.95 -12.42 -7.37
N LEU A 56 -3.89 -11.73 -6.73
CA LEU A 56 -4.09 -11.82 -5.29
C LEU A 56 -5.23 -12.75 -4.92
N LYS A 57 -5.06 -13.44 -3.81
CA LYS A 57 -6.13 -14.21 -3.18
C LYS A 57 -6.93 -13.29 -2.25
N PRO A 58 -8.23 -13.58 -2.01
CA PRO A 58 -9.03 -12.74 -1.10
C PRO A 58 -8.42 -12.57 0.27
N GLU A 59 -7.75 -13.58 0.80
CA GLU A 59 -7.12 -13.51 2.10
C GLU A 59 -6.00 -12.46 2.14
N GLN A 60 -5.24 -12.34 1.04
CA GLN A 60 -4.19 -11.33 0.95
C GLN A 60 -4.79 -9.92 0.95
N THR A 61 -5.84 -9.71 0.17
CA THR A 61 -6.49 -8.40 0.13
C THR A 61 -7.11 -8.05 1.47
N ASN A 62 -7.67 -9.01 2.18
CA ASN A 62 -8.23 -8.77 3.50
C ASN A 62 -7.17 -8.30 4.50
N ILE A 63 -5.99 -8.91 4.47
CA ILE A 63 -4.88 -8.50 5.33
C ILE A 63 -4.45 -7.07 4.98
N PHE A 64 -4.37 -6.77 3.70
CA PHE A 64 -4.01 -5.44 3.24
C PHE A 64 -5.01 -4.38 3.72
N PHE A 65 -6.30 -4.65 3.57
CA PHE A 65 -7.34 -3.72 4.03
C PHE A 65 -7.25 -3.50 5.53
N LYS A 66 -7.01 -4.56 6.29
CA LYS A 66 -6.88 -4.44 7.74
C LYS A 66 -5.67 -3.59 8.12
N LEU A 67 -4.56 -3.77 7.43
CA LEU A 67 -3.37 -2.97 7.64
C LEU A 67 -3.66 -1.48 7.36
N MET A 68 -4.31 -1.19 6.25
CA MET A 68 -4.63 0.18 5.89
C MET A 68 -5.57 0.81 6.90
N GLU A 69 -6.54 0.04 7.39
CA GLU A 69 -7.46 0.52 8.40
C GLU A 69 -6.76 0.87 9.70
N GLU A 70 -5.79 0.05 10.12
CA GLU A 70 -5.06 0.30 11.37
C GLU A 70 -4.08 1.45 11.23
N ARG A 71 -3.61 1.75 10.03
CA ARG A 71 -2.73 2.89 9.81
C ARG A 71 -3.49 4.19 9.56
N TYR A 72 -4.77 4.11 9.27
CA TYR A 72 -5.56 5.28 8.92
C TYR A 72 -5.57 6.31 10.04
N ARG A 73 -5.21 7.55 9.71
CA ARG A 73 -5.12 8.69 10.63
C ARG A 73 -4.09 8.56 11.75
N ARG A 74 -3.28 7.51 11.72
CA ARG A 74 -2.25 7.32 12.76
C ARG A 74 -0.85 7.42 12.21
N ARG A 75 -0.65 6.92 11.02
CA ARG A 75 0.66 6.84 10.39
C ARG A 75 0.56 7.23 8.93
N SER A 76 1.68 7.66 8.38
CA SER A 76 1.74 8.04 6.96
C SER A 76 1.96 6.83 6.08
N THR A 77 1.16 6.70 5.04
CA THR A 77 1.30 5.64 4.05
C THR A 77 1.40 6.26 2.68
N ILE A 78 2.41 5.84 1.92
CA ILE A 78 2.61 6.29 0.55
C ILE A 78 2.50 5.08 -0.35
N ILE A 79 1.66 5.17 -1.35
CA ILE A 79 1.49 4.10 -2.33
C ILE A 79 1.83 4.65 -3.70
N THR A 80 2.79 4.03 -4.37
CA THR A 80 3.10 4.38 -5.75
C THR A 80 2.42 3.37 -6.65
N THR A 81 1.78 3.87 -7.69
CA THR A 81 1.01 3.03 -8.60
C THR A 81 0.87 3.70 -9.95
N ASN A 82 0.74 2.87 -11.00
CA ASN A 82 0.33 3.35 -12.31
C ASN A 82 -1.13 3.05 -12.61
N LEU A 83 -1.88 2.55 -11.62
CA LEU A 83 -3.30 2.24 -11.80
C LEU A 83 -4.15 3.46 -11.56
N GLU A 84 -5.21 3.61 -12.34
CA GLU A 84 -6.26 4.56 -12.06
C GLU A 84 -7.15 4.03 -10.94
N TYR A 85 -7.89 4.92 -10.29
CA TYR A 85 -8.73 4.51 -9.16
C TYR A 85 -9.72 3.41 -9.53
N ASP A 86 -10.33 3.50 -10.70
CA ASP A 86 -11.30 2.48 -11.10
C ASP A 86 -10.66 1.14 -11.43
N GLU A 87 -9.38 1.12 -11.74
CA GLU A 87 -8.67 -0.13 -12.00
C GLU A 87 -8.40 -0.93 -10.73
N TRP A 88 -8.41 -0.26 -9.57
CA TRP A 88 -8.18 -0.94 -8.30
C TRP A 88 -9.24 -1.98 -8.01
N HIS A 89 -10.49 -1.78 -8.46
CA HIS A 89 -11.55 -2.75 -8.27
C HIS A 89 -11.23 -4.08 -8.96
N ASN A 90 -10.51 -4.00 -10.08
CA ASN A 90 -10.24 -5.20 -10.87
C ASN A 90 -9.27 -6.14 -10.17
N PHE A 91 -8.30 -5.62 -9.45
CA PHE A 91 -7.32 -6.51 -8.85
C PHE A 91 -7.53 -6.75 -7.35
N LEU A 92 -8.15 -5.83 -6.64
CA LEU A 92 -8.47 -6.04 -5.23
C LEU A 92 -9.82 -6.73 -5.01
N GLY A 93 -10.70 -6.66 -5.96
CA GLY A 93 -11.88 -7.51 -6.05
C GLY A 93 -13.13 -7.02 -5.36
N ASN A 94 -13.08 -6.64 -4.11
CA ASN A 94 -14.28 -6.24 -3.37
C ASN A 94 -14.54 -4.75 -3.53
N LYS A 95 -15.60 -4.42 -4.28
CA LYS A 95 -15.89 -3.02 -4.62
C LYS A 95 -16.10 -2.15 -3.37
N ALA A 96 -16.88 -2.63 -2.42
CA ALA A 96 -17.18 -1.85 -1.23
C ALA A 96 -15.93 -1.56 -0.40
N LEU A 97 -15.08 -2.57 -0.21
CA LEU A 97 -13.82 -2.40 0.52
C LEU A 97 -12.85 -1.50 -0.23
N VAL A 98 -12.79 -1.64 -1.56
CA VAL A 98 -11.91 -0.80 -2.38
C VAL A 98 -12.37 0.65 -2.33
N ASP A 99 -13.66 0.91 -2.43
CA ASP A 99 -14.19 2.26 -2.35
C ASP A 99 -13.85 2.89 -1.00
N ALA A 100 -14.00 2.14 0.08
CA ALA A 100 -13.64 2.62 1.42
C ALA A 100 -12.15 2.92 1.52
N LEU A 101 -11.32 2.03 0.99
CA LEU A 101 -9.86 2.21 0.99
C LEU A 101 -9.47 3.47 0.22
N LEU A 102 -9.99 3.63 -0.99
CA LEU A 102 -9.64 4.77 -1.82
C LEU A 102 -10.11 6.08 -1.21
N SER A 103 -11.28 6.06 -0.58
CA SER A 103 -11.78 7.24 0.12
C SER A 103 -10.83 7.66 1.24
N ARG A 104 -10.35 6.69 2.02
CA ARG A 104 -9.41 6.96 3.11
C ARG A 104 -8.07 7.46 2.59
N LEU A 105 -7.57 6.88 1.51
CA LEU A 105 -6.31 7.32 0.92
C LEU A 105 -6.41 8.75 0.40
N ARG A 106 -7.53 9.11 -0.26
CA ARG A 106 -7.73 10.47 -0.74
C ARG A 106 -7.81 11.48 0.40
N HIS A 107 -8.43 11.07 1.49
CA HIS A 107 -8.64 11.96 2.63
C HIS A 107 -7.34 12.21 3.39
N GLN A 108 -6.51 11.20 3.52
CA GLN A 108 -5.32 11.24 4.37
C GLN A 108 -4.05 11.54 3.61
N CYS A 109 -3.96 11.14 2.35
CA CYS A 109 -2.74 11.20 1.57
C CYS A 109 -2.86 12.23 0.46
N HIS A 110 -1.73 12.84 0.11
CA HIS A 110 -1.65 13.62 -1.10
C HIS A 110 -1.53 12.67 -2.28
N THR A 111 -2.47 12.75 -3.22
CA THR A 111 -2.37 11.99 -4.45
C THR A 111 -1.58 12.80 -5.45
N VAL A 112 -0.44 12.27 -5.84
CA VAL A 112 0.37 12.89 -6.87
C VAL A 112 0.32 12.00 -8.09
N ARG A 113 -0.21 12.55 -9.19
CA ARG A 113 -0.26 11.84 -10.46
C ARG A 113 0.86 12.36 -11.33
N ILE A 114 1.65 11.43 -11.84
CA ILE A 114 2.67 11.74 -12.82
C ILE A 114 2.12 11.27 -14.15
N GLU A 115 1.71 12.23 -14.98
CA GLU A 115 1.09 11.93 -16.25
C GLU A 115 2.05 12.20 -17.41
N GLY A 116 1.62 11.77 -18.59
CA GLY A 116 2.41 11.90 -19.79
C GLY A 116 3.55 10.90 -19.79
N PRO A 117 4.61 11.19 -20.53
CA PRO A 117 5.75 10.28 -20.53
C PRO A 117 6.32 10.18 -19.13
N SER A 118 6.46 8.95 -18.67
CA SER A 118 7.09 8.68 -17.39
C SER A 118 8.56 9.08 -17.46
N LEU A 119 9.13 9.44 -16.32
CA LEU A 119 10.58 9.68 -16.27
C LEU A 119 11.38 8.45 -16.63
N ARG A 120 10.77 7.28 -16.57
CA ARG A 120 11.40 6.03 -16.98
C ARG A 120 11.20 5.71 -18.45
N ASP A 121 10.40 6.50 -19.14
CA ASP A 121 10.12 6.31 -20.54
C ASP A 121 11.06 7.22 -21.34
N PRO A 122 12.05 6.65 -22.04
CA PRO A 122 13.07 7.47 -22.68
C PRO A 122 12.56 8.33 -23.82
N GLN A 123 11.41 8.01 -24.39
CA GLN A 123 10.86 8.86 -25.43
C GLN A 123 10.08 10.03 -24.87
N GLY A 124 9.80 9.96 -23.61
CA GLY A 124 9.02 10.98 -22.93
C GLY A 124 9.83 12.18 -22.70
#